data_ba7e8dd790125feba9fd3b1ec82b1685
#
_entry.id   ba7e8dd790125feba9fd3b1ec82b1685
#
_cell.length_a   1.000
_cell.length_b   1.000
_cell.length_c   1.000
_cell.angle_alpha   90.00
_cell.angle_beta   90.00
_cell.angle_gamma   90.00
#
_symmetry.space_group_name_H-M   'P 1'
#
loop_
_entity.id
_entity.type
_entity.pdbx_description
1 polymer ?
#
loop_
_entity_poly.entity_id
_entity_poly.type
_entity_poly.pdbx_seq_one_letter_code
_entity_poly.pdbx_strand_id
1 'polypeptide(L)' 'KIKEISEDYDHLEQLIVADMVEKLPDIYRDIIMMKYFYGFKVKEISKQLHLSVGGVKSRLEKARKILRKDINDDE' A
#
# COMPACT_ATOMS: atom_id res chain seq x y z
N LYS A 1 10.29 18.64 -4.21
CA LYS A 1 10.47 18.17 -4.15
C LYS A 1 10.57 17.24 -4.16
N ILE A 2 10.47 16.82 -4.39
CA ILE A 2 10.55 15.95 -4.45
C ILE A 2 10.92 15.17 -4.29
N LYS A 3 11.08 14.98 -4.10
CA LYS A 3 11.56 14.34 -4.07
C LYS A 3 11.86 13.30 -4.05
N GLU A 4 12.31 13.42 -3.58
CA GLU A 4 12.78 12.28 -3.80
C GLU A 4 11.80 11.34 -3.72
N ILE A 5 11.62 10.68 -4.63
CA ILE A 5 10.63 9.70 -4.59
C ILE A 5 11.22 8.44 -4.11
N SER A 6 10.78 8.01 -2.96
CA SER A 6 11.28 6.76 -2.44
C SER A 6 10.47 5.64 -3.07
N GLU A 7 10.90 4.43 -2.80
CA GLU A 7 10.17 3.29 -3.30
C GLU A 7 8.81 3.18 -2.68
N ASP A 8 8.55 3.90 -1.60
CA ASP A 8 7.24 3.89 -0.96
C ASP A 8 6.28 4.86 -1.58
N TYR A 9 6.74 5.65 -2.53
CA TYR A 9 5.94 6.73 -3.04
C TYR A 9 6.03 6.74 -4.55
N ASP A 10 4.95 6.43 -5.21
CA ASP A 10 4.89 6.44 -6.65
C ASP A 10 3.51 6.88 -7.09
N HIS A 11 3.24 6.77 -8.37
CA HIS A 11 1.97 7.23 -8.92
C HIS A 11 0.78 6.44 -8.43
N LEU A 12 1.03 5.28 -7.87
CA LEU A 12 -0.06 4.43 -7.43
C LEU A 12 -0.94 5.14 -6.43
N GLU A 13 -0.33 5.96 -5.58
CA GLU A 13 -1.08 6.67 -4.56
C GLU A 13 -2.20 7.50 -5.16
N GLN A 14 -1.97 8.03 -6.35
CA GLN A 14 -2.97 8.87 -7.02
C GLN A 14 -4.02 8.05 -7.75
N LEU A 15 -3.76 6.76 -7.95
CA LEU A 15 -4.66 5.90 -8.71
C LEU A 15 -5.51 5.01 -7.82
N ILE A 16 -5.19 4.95 -6.53
CA ILE A 16 -5.90 4.06 -5.62
C ILE A 16 -7.27 4.65 -5.30
N VAL A 17 -8.30 3.85 -5.49
CA VAL A 17 -9.65 4.25 -5.11
C VAL A 17 -10.21 3.21 -4.16
N ALA A 18 -11.21 3.62 -3.40
CA ALA A 18 -11.77 2.78 -2.35
C ALA A 18 -12.26 1.43 -2.87
N ASP A 19 -12.91 1.44 -4.03
CA ASP A 19 -13.42 0.20 -4.59
C ASP A 19 -12.32 -0.83 -4.82
N MET A 20 -11.18 -0.36 -5.32
CA MET A 20 -10.08 -1.26 -5.60
C MET A 20 -9.52 -1.84 -4.31
N VAL A 21 -9.40 -1.00 -3.30
CA VAL A 21 -8.86 -1.44 -2.02
C VAL A 21 -9.77 -2.45 -1.36
N GLU A 22 -11.08 -2.25 -1.47
CA GLU A 22 -12.02 -3.15 -0.85
C GLU A 22 -11.97 -4.55 -1.44
N LYS A 23 -11.49 -4.67 -2.66
CA LYS A 23 -11.39 -5.98 -3.30
C LYS A 23 -10.17 -6.75 -2.88
N LEU A 24 -9.26 -6.11 -2.17
CA LEU A 24 -8.04 -6.79 -1.71
C LEU A 24 -8.35 -7.75 -0.56
N PRO A 25 -7.56 -8.82 -0.44
CA PRO A 25 -7.63 -9.63 0.77
C PRO A 25 -7.38 -8.77 2.00
N ASP A 26 -7.94 -9.18 3.12
CA ASP A 26 -7.90 -8.39 4.35
C ASP A 26 -6.50 -7.95 4.71
N ILE A 27 -5.53 -8.87 4.61
CA ILE A 27 -4.18 -8.54 5.06
C ILE A 27 -3.54 -7.45 4.20
N TYR A 28 -3.93 -7.36 2.95
CA TYR A 28 -3.41 -6.33 2.05
C TYR A 28 -4.23 -5.06 2.15
N ARG A 29 -5.54 -5.20 2.31
CA ARG A 29 -6.41 -4.04 2.42
C ARG A 29 -6.04 -3.20 3.63
N ASP A 30 -5.85 -3.84 4.78
CA ASP A 30 -5.55 -3.10 6.00
C ASP A 30 -4.25 -2.33 5.88
N ILE A 31 -3.23 -2.97 5.31
CA ILE A 31 -1.94 -2.32 5.24
C ILE A 31 -1.93 -1.16 4.25
N ILE A 32 -2.70 -1.30 3.17
CA ILE A 32 -2.84 -0.21 2.20
C ILE A 32 -3.61 0.95 2.83
N MET A 33 -4.67 0.65 3.57
CA MET A 33 -5.42 1.70 4.23
C MET A 33 -4.54 2.48 5.21
N MET A 34 -3.74 1.76 5.99
CA MET A 34 -2.90 2.43 6.97
C MET A 34 -1.85 3.30 6.30
N LYS A 35 -1.26 2.82 5.23
CA LYS A 35 -0.17 3.55 4.58
C LYS A 35 -0.67 4.74 3.76
N TYR A 36 -1.69 4.53 2.95
CA TYR A 36 -2.08 5.53 1.96
C TYR A 36 -3.27 6.39 2.38
N PHE A 37 -4.14 5.86 3.22
CA PHE A 37 -5.32 6.61 3.62
C PHE A 37 -5.18 7.25 4.99
N TYR A 38 -4.53 6.53 5.93
CA TYR A 38 -4.38 7.06 7.28
C TYR A 38 -3.03 7.72 7.51
N GLY A 39 -2.08 7.53 6.60
CA GLY A 39 -0.80 8.22 6.70
C GLY A 39 0.17 7.63 7.69
N PHE A 40 -0.01 6.37 8.07
CA PHE A 40 0.91 5.74 9.01
C PHE A 40 2.25 5.47 8.34
N LYS A 41 3.30 5.59 9.13
CA LYS A 41 4.63 5.21 8.67
C LYS A 41 4.82 3.72 8.81
N VAL A 42 5.76 3.18 8.04
CA VAL A 42 6.00 1.74 8.07
C VAL A 42 6.27 1.25 9.49
N LYS A 43 7.04 1.99 10.27
CA LYS A 43 7.29 1.59 11.64
C LYS A 43 6.02 1.53 12.47
N GLU A 44 5.13 2.48 12.24
CA GLU A 44 3.88 2.51 12.98
C GLU A 44 3.00 1.32 12.59
N ILE A 45 2.97 1.02 11.30
CA ILE A 45 2.20 -0.13 10.83
C ILE A 45 2.76 -1.42 11.43
N SER A 46 4.08 -1.51 11.46
CA SER A 46 4.73 -2.69 12.01
C SER A 46 4.28 -2.93 13.45
N LYS A 47 4.19 -1.88 14.23
CA LYS A 47 3.75 -2.01 15.62
C LYS A 47 2.29 -2.39 15.72
N GLN A 48 1.46 -1.77 14.89
CA GLN A 48 0.03 -2.02 14.94
C GLN A 48 -0.31 -3.45 14.55
N LEU A 49 0.38 -3.97 13.55
CA LEU A 49 0.07 -5.29 13.02
C LEU A 49 0.96 -6.38 13.59
N HIS A 50 1.88 -6.02 14.51
CA HIS A 50 2.79 -7.00 15.10
C HIS A 50 3.61 -7.72 14.04
N LEU A 51 4.11 -6.93 13.08
CA LEU A 51 4.96 -7.44 12.01
C LEU A 51 6.31 -6.75 12.09
N SER A 52 7.32 -7.36 11.49
CA SER A 52 8.59 -6.67 11.33
C SER A 52 8.44 -5.59 10.26
N VAL A 53 9.35 -4.63 10.27
CA VAL A 53 9.37 -3.60 9.24
C VAL A 53 9.50 -4.24 7.86
N GLY A 54 10.38 -5.24 7.74
CA GLY A 54 10.52 -5.96 6.48
C GLY A 54 9.25 -6.64 6.05
N GLY A 55 8.52 -7.20 7.01
CA GLY A 55 7.24 -7.83 6.72
C GLY A 55 6.23 -6.83 6.20
N VAL A 56 6.19 -5.64 6.79
CA VAL A 56 5.29 -4.60 6.32
C VAL A 56 5.63 -4.21 4.90
N LYS A 57 6.92 -3.97 4.63
CA LYS A 57 7.33 -3.57 3.28
C LYS A 57 7.00 -4.64 2.26
N SER A 58 7.20 -5.90 2.63
CA SER A 58 6.91 -7.00 1.72
C SER A 58 5.43 -7.05 1.38
N ARG A 59 4.57 -6.88 2.38
CA ARG A 59 3.14 -6.90 2.15
C ARG A 59 2.68 -5.70 1.34
N LEU A 60 3.27 -4.54 1.59
CA LEU A 60 2.97 -3.36 0.80
C LEU A 60 3.32 -3.57 -0.66
N GLU A 61 4.47 -4.20 -0.88
CA GLU A 61 4.91 -4.46 -2.24
C GLU A 61 3.93 -5.37 -2.96
N LYS A 62 3.51 -6.44 -2.29
CA LYS A 62 2.56 -7.37 -2.90
C LYS A 62 1.21 -6.71 -3.14
N ALA A 63 0.76 -5.93 -2.19
CA ALA A 63 -0.52 -5.23 -2.34
C ALA A 63 -0.47 -4.27 -3.52
N ARG A 64 0.63 -3.55 -3.65
CA ARG A 64 0.76 -2.62 -4.76
C ARG A 64 0.78 -3.33 -6.10
N LYS A 65 1.39 -4.50 -6.16
CA LYS A 65 1.39 -5.27 -7.39
C LYS A 65 -0.02 -5.69 -7.79
N ILE A 66 -0.81 -6.10 -6.82
CA ILE A 66 -2.19 -6.48 -7.11
C ILE A 66 -2.97 -5.28 -7.63
N LEU A 67 -2.81 -4.14 -6.98
CA LEU A 67 -3.53 -2.94 -7.39
C LEU A 67 -3.11 -2.48 -8.77
N ARG A 68 -1.82 -2.53 -9.06
CA ARG A 68 -1.34 -2.12 -10.38
C ARG A 68 -1.90 -3.02 -11.46
N LYS A 69 -1.99 -4.29 -11.17
CA LYS A 69 -2.53 -5.23 -12.15
C LYS A 69 -3.98 -4.91 -12.42
N ASP A 70 -4.75 -4.62 -11.37
CA ASP A 70 -6.15 -4.28 -11.55
C ASP A 70 -6.31 -3.02 -12.39
N ILE A 71 -5.48 -2.04 -12.14
CA ILE A 71 -5.52 -0.81 -12.93
C ILE A 71 -5.22 -1.08 -14.39
N ASN A 72 -4.21 -1.88 -14.64
CA ASN A 72 -3.82 -2.20 -16.02
C ASN A 72 -4.88 -3.04 -16.70
N ASP A 73 -5.51 -3.93 -15.97
CA ASP A 73 -6.53 -4.81 -16.56
C ASP A 73 -7.76 -4.02 -16.96
N ASP A 74 -7.99 -2.90 -16.33
CA ASP A 74 -9.14 -2.06 -16.65
C ASP A 74 -8.99 -1.36 -17.98
N GLU A 75 -7.81 -1.33 -18.50
CA GLU A 75 -7.60 -0.71 -19.77
C GLU A 75 -7.92 -1.66 -20.89
#